data_ae311119ed07371585b2954e7b4abcbb
#
_entry.id   ae311119ed07371585b2954e7b4abcbb
#
_cell.length_a   1.000
_cell.length_b   1.000
_cell.length_c   1.000
_cell.angle_alpha   90.00
_cell.angle_beta   90.00
_cell.angle_gamma   90.00
#
_symmetry.space_group_name_H-M   'P 1'
#
loop_
_entity.id
_entity.type
_entity.pdbx_description
1 polymer ?
#
loop_
_entity_poly.entity_id
_entity_poly.type
_entity_poly.pdbx_seq_one_letter_code
_entity_poly.pdbx_strand_id
1 'polypeptide(L)'
;MSHAETITKPIIGLQEPPMFKIIYINDNQTTMEFVIDTLVSFFNYTTETAFEITKDIHTDGSAVVAVLPYEVAEQKGIEVTVHARSNNFPLQIKLEPELV
;
A
#
# COMPACT_ATOMS: atom_id res chain seq x y z
N MET A 1 23.43 6.90 38.57
CA MET A 1 22.65 7.61 37.60
C MET A 1 21.66 6.70 36.96
N SER A 2 20.46 6.98 37.21
CA SER A 2 19.41 6.10 36.71
C SER A 2 19.00 6.40 35.29
N HIS A 3 19.50 7.47 34.71
CA HIS A 3 19.07 7.81 33.38
C HIS A 3 19.53 6.79 32.35
N ALA A 4 20.52 5.98 32.66
CA ALA A 4 20.91 4.91 31.76
C ALA A 4 19.76 3.94 31.58
N GLU A 5 19.04 3.69 32.65
CA GLU A 5 17.89 2.80 32.58
C GLU A 5 16.75 3.42 31.78
N THR A 6 16.62 4.71 31.94
CA THR A 6 15.62 5.43 31.19
C THR A 6 15.85 5.30 29.67
N ILE A 7 17.10 5.33 29.28
CA ILE A 7 17.47 5.17 27.88
C ILE A 7 17.09 3.79 27.40
N THR A 8 17.30 2.79 28.22
CA THR A 8 17.01 1.42 27.85
C THR A 8 15.54 1.20 27.58
N LYS A 9 14.69 1.80 28.40
CA LYS A 9 13.25 1.60 28.26
C LYS A 9 12.70 2.11 26.95
N PRO A 10 13.10 3.29 26.48
CA PRO A 10 12.66 3.73 25.16
C PRO A 10 13.03 2.75 24.07
N ILE A 11 14.21 2.13 24.16
CA ILE A 11 14.61 1.17 23.15
C ILE A 11 13.66 -0.02 23.15
N ILE A 12 13.30 -0.49 24.33
CA ILE A 12 12.38 -1.61 24.44
C ILE A 12 11.02 -1.26 23.88
N GLY A 13 10.59 -0.03 24.11
CA GLY A 13 9.29 0.42 23.63
C GLY A 13 9.25 0.72 22.14
N LEU A 14 10.41 0.73 21.49
CA LEU A 14 10.48 1.04 20.07
C LEU A 14 10.25 -0.21 19.25
N GLN A 15 9.11 -0.80 19.40
CA GLN A 15 8.73 -1.89 18.55
C GLN A 15 8.35 -1.32 17.20
N GLU A 16 8.52 -2.14 16.20
CA GLU A 16 8.14 -1.73 14.86
C GLU A 16 6.64 -1.46 14.83
N PRO A 17 6.23 -0.41 14.13
CA PRO A 17 4.80 -0.15 13.99
C PRO A 17 4.12 -1.30 13.26
N PRO A 18 2.84 -1.51 13.52
CA PRO A 18 2.11 -2.54 12.78
C PRO A 18 2.20 -2.26 11.28
N MET A 19 2.45 -3.32 10.53
CA MET A 19 2.53 -3.23 9.08
C MET A 19 1.20 -3.61 8.48
N PHE A 20 0.84 -2.94 7.40
CA PHE A 20 -0.41 -3.19 6.71
C PHE A 20 -0.15 -3.46 5.24
N LYS A 21 -0.89 -4.41 4.71
CA LYS A 21 -0.90 -4.69 3.28
C LYS A 21 -1.83 -3.70 2.60
N ILE A 22 -1.37 -3.16 1.49
CA ILE A 22 -2.22 -2.38 0.61
C ILE A 22 -2.63 -3.32 -0.51
N ILE A 23 -3.92 -3.52 -0.67
CA ILE A 23 -4.47 -4.47 -1.61
C ILE A 23 -5.30 -3.73 -2.64
N TYR A 24 -4.98 -3.93 -3.91
CA TYR A 24 -5.79 -3.44 -5.02
C TYR A 24 -6.81 -4.51 -5.40
N ILE A 25 -8.04 -4.10 -5.57
CA ILE A 25 -9.14 -5.02 -5.94
C ILE A 25 -9.51 -4.77 -7.38
N ASN A 26 -9.53 -5.83 -8.16
CA ASN A 26 -9.89 -5.73 -9.58
C ASN A 26 -11.35 -5.34 -9.75
N ASP A 27 -11.63 -4.57 -10.79
CA ASP A 27 -12.99 -4.29 -11.23
C ASP A 27 -12.98 -4.22 -12.76
N ASN A 28 -14.15 -4.10 -13.36
CA ASN A 28 -14.25 -4.15 -14.83
C ASN A 28 -14.29 -2.77 -15.48
N GLN A 29 -14.03 -1.71 -14.74
CA GLN A 29 -14.06 -0.34 -15.28
C GLN A 29 -12.70 0.36 -15.20
N THR A 30 -11.92 0.08 -14.15
CA THR A 30 -10.60 0.68 -14.00
C THR A 30 -9.66 0.06 -15.02
N THR A 31 -9.04 0.88 -15.84
CA THR A 31 -8.18 0.37 -16.92
C THR A 31 -6.85 -0.11 -16.37
N MET A 32 -6.24 -1.09 -17.05
CA MET A 32 -4.91 -1.57 -16.69
C MET A 32 -3.88 -0.44 -16.75
N GLU A 33 -4.00 0.42 -17.76
CA GLU A 33 -3.08 1.56 -17.89
C GLU A 33 -3.14 2.46 -16.66
N PHE A 34 -4.33 2.71 -16.14
CA PHE A 34 -4.48 3.54 -14.96
C PHE A 34 -3.84 2.87 -13.75
N VAL A 35 -4.07 1.57 -13.57
CA VAL A 35 -3.49 0.83 -12.44
C VAL A 35 -1.97 0.87 -12.52
N ILE A 36 -1.39 0.64 -13.71
CA ILE A 36 0.05 0.71 -13.90
C ILE A 36 0.56 2.08 -13.50
N ASP A 37 -0.13 3.13 -13.96
CA ASP A 37 0.28 4.50 -13.65
C ASP A 37 0.32 4.76 -12.14
N THR A 38 -0.69 4.29 -11.40
CA THR A 38 -0.71 4.48 -9.95
C THR A 38 0.44 3.75 -9.27
N LEU A 39 0.78 2.56 -9.75
CA LEU A 39 1.87 1.79 -9.16
C LEU A 39 3.22 2.46 -9.41
N VAL A 40 3.40 3.04 -10.57
CA VAL A 40 4.62 3.79 -10.89
C VAL A 40 4.67 5.08 -10.09
N SER A 41 3.58 5.84 -10.08
CA SER A 41 3.56 7.18 -9.51
C SER A 41 3.56 7.19 -7.98
N PHE A 42 2.82 6.28 -7.36
CA PHE A 42 2.63 6.31 -5.91
C PHE A 42 3.50 5.30 -5.17
N PHE A 43 4.00 4.27 -5.85
CA PHE A 43 4.78 3.22 -5.20
C PHE A 43 6.16 3.04 -5.80
N ASN A 44 6.52 3.86 -6.78
CA ASN A 44 7.87 3.88 -7.37
C ASN A 44 8.27 2.58 -8.05
N TYR A 45 7.30 1.81 -8.51
CA TYR A 45 7.61 0.62 -9.30
C TYR A 45 8.06 1.02 -10.69
N THR A 46 8.89 0.17 -11.30
CA THR A 46 9.18 0.33 -12.72
C THR A 46 7.92 -0.03 -13.52
N THR A 47 7.86 0.42 -14.76
CA THR A 47 6.72 0.11 -15.61
C THR A 47 6.56 -1.40 -15.78
N GLU A 48 7.68 -2.11 -15.93
CA GLU A 48 7.64 -3.57 -16.11
C GLU A 48 7.07 -4.28 -14.89
N THR A 49 7.52 -3.89 -13.70
CA THR A 49 7.01 -4.49 -12.47
C THR A 49 5.56 -4.12 -12.24
N ALA A 50 5.21 -2.86 -12.49
CA ALA A 50 3.82 -2.40 -12.36
C ALA A 50 2.90 -3.20 -13.30
N PHE A 51 3.37 -3.49 -14.51
CA PHE A 51 2.59 -4.29 -15.46
C PHE A 51 2.35 -5.69 -14.91
N GLU A 52 3.39 -6.33 -14.34
CA GLU A 52 3.23 -7.67 -13.78
C GLU A 52 2.25 -7.69 -12.61
N ILE A 53 2.35 -6.71 -11.73
CA ILE A 53 1.42 -6.61 -10.60
C ILE A 53 -0.01 -6.41 -11.12
N THR A 54 -0.17 -5.56 -12.13
CA THR A 54 -1.48 -5.30 -12.71
C THR A 54 -2.08 -6.55 -13.32
N LYS A 55 -1.26 -7.37 -13.98
CA LYS A 55 -1.73 -8.66 -14.50
C LYS A 55 -2.21 -9.57 -13.38
N ASP A 56 -1.49 -9.60 -12.27
CA ASP A 56 -1.88 -10.42 -11.13
C ASP A 56 -3.22 -9.96 -10.56
N ILE A 57 -3.43 -8.64 -10.46
CA ILE A 57 -4.71 -8.08 -10.01
C ILE A 57 -5.83 -8.55 -10.92
N HIS A 58 -5.61 -8.47 -12.21
CA HIS A 58 -6.63 -8.83 -13.20
C HIS A 58 -6.94 -10.33 -13.16
N THR A 59 -5.90 -11.14 -13.01
CA THR A 59 -6.04 -12.60 -13.06
C THR A 59 -6.60 -13.15 -11.75
N ASP A 60 -6.12 -12.65 -10.62
CA ASP A 60 -6.43 -13.22 -9.31
C ASP A 60 -7.57 -12.50 -8.60
N GLY A 61 -8.01 -11.36 -9.12
CA GLY A 61 -9.08 -10.56 -8.52
C GLY A 61 -8.57 -9.50 -7.55
N SER A 62 -7.39 -9.68 -7.02
CA SER A 62 -6.75 -8.70 -6.14
C SER A 62 -5.28 -9.05 -5.99
N ALA A 63 -4.50 -8.10 -5.52
CA ALA A 63 -3.09 -8.36 -5.19
C ALA A 63 -2.60 -7.37 -4.16
N VAL A 64 -1.65 -7.81 -3.35
CA VAL A 64 -0.96 -6.95 -2.41
C VAL A 64 0.08 -6.16 -3.20
N VAL A 65 -0.01 -4.84 -3.17
CA VAL A 65 0.91 -4.00 -3.93
C VAL A 65 2.02 -3.43 -3.06
N ALA A 66 1.81 -3.36 -1.74
CA ALA A 66 2.83 -2.86 -0.82
C ALA A 66 2.50 -3.29 0.59
N VAL A 67 3.52 -3.31 1.45
CA VAL A 67 3.36 -3.54 2.89
C VAL A 67 4.08 -2.39 3.58
N LEU A 68 3.34 -1.58 4.33
CA LEU A 68 3.84 -0.34 4.89
C LEU A 68 3.27 -0.13 6.30
N PRO A 69 3.92 0.68 7.12
CA PRO A 69 3.32 1.07 8.40
C PRO A 69 1.96 1.69 8.18
N TYR A 70 1.07 1.52 9.15
CA TYR A 70 -0.34 1.88 8.98
C TYR A 70 -0.54 3.30 8.45
N GLU A 71 0.14 4.28 9.05
CA GLU A 71 -0.10 5.68 8.67
C GLU A 71 0.32 5.93 7.24
N VAL A 72 1.41 5.33 6.79
CA VAL A 72 1.86 5.46 5.41
C VAL A 72 0.91 4.73 4.48
N ALA A 73 0.49 3.52 4.88
CA ALA A 73 -0.43 2.74 4.07
C ALA A 73 -1.75 3.47 3.89
N GLU A 74 -2.28 4.07 4.98
CA GLU A 74 -3.52 4.83 4.90
C GLU A 74 -3.37 6.04 3.97
N GLN A 75 -2.27 6.77 4.11
CA GLN A 75 -2.01 7.93 3.26
C GLN A 75 -1.95 7.53 1.79
N LYS A 76 -1.23 6.47 1.47
CA LYS A 76 -1.14 5.99 0.09
C LYS A 76 -2.48 5.54 -0.44
N GLY A 77 -3.24 4.82 0.38
CA GLY A 77 -4.56 4.37 -0.02
C GLY A 77 -5.50 5.52 -0.35
N ILE A 78 -5.45 6.57 0.48
CA ILE A 78 -6.26 7.77 0.23
C ILE A 78 -5.82 8.45 -1.06
N GLU A 79 -4.52 8.62 -1.25
CA GLU A 79 -4.00 9.30 -2.45
C GLU A 79 -4.43 8.58 -3.72
N VAL A 80 -4.27 7.27 -3.75
CA VAL A 80 -4.64 6.49 -4.93
C VAL A 80 -6.14 6.54 -5.15
N THR A 81 -6.93 6.44 -4.09
CA THR A 81 -8.39 6.47 -4.20
C THR A 81 -8.86 7.81 -4.76
N VAL A 82 -8.34 8.92 -4.21
CA VAL A 82 -8.71 10.24 -4.70
C VAL A 82 -8.34 10.38 -6.18
N HIS A 83 -7.16 9.93 -6.55
CA HIS A 83 -6.71 10.00 -7.94
C HIS A 83 -7.61 9.17 -8.85
N ALA A 84 -7.99 7.98 -8.40
CA ALA A 84 -8.88 7.12 -9.17
C ALA A 84 -10.25 7.78 -9.37
N ARG A 85 -10.84 8.32 -8.31
CA ARG A 85 -12.14 8.98 -8.41
C ARG A 85 -12.09 10.21 -9.29
N SER A 86 -10.97 10.94 -9.26
CA SER A 86 -10.80 12.11 -10.13
C SER A 86 -10.78 11.73 -11.61
N ASN A 87 -10.43 10.50 -11.90
CA ASN A 87 -10.41 9.99 -13.27
C ASN A 87 -11.63 9.11 -13.58
N ASN A 88 -12.62 9.12 -12.69
CA ASN A 88 -13.88 8.39 -12.85
C ASN A 88 -13.70 6.87 -12.85
N PHE A 89 -12.71 6.38 -12.13
CA PHE A 89 -12.50 4.95 -11.95
C PHE A 89 -12.90 4.52 -10.54
N PRO A 90 -13.59 3.38 -10.41
CA PRO A 90 -14.06 2.90 -9.10
C PRO A 90 -13.04 2.03 -8.36
N LEU A 91 -11.78 2.11 -8.70
CA LEU A 91 -10.73 1.30 -8.09
C LEU A 91 -10.85 1.31 -6.57
N GLN A 92 -10.85 0.14 -5.96
CA GLN A 92 -10.93 -0.01 -4.51
C GLN A 92 -9.59 -0.46 -3.97
N ILE A 93 -9.20 0.18 -2.89
CA ILE A 93 -7.99 -0.13 -2.15
C ILE A 93 -8.40 -0.62 -0.78
N LYS A 94 -7.85 -1.75 -0.36
CA LYS A 94 -8.15 -2.31 0.94
C LYS A 94 -6.87 -2.37 1.75
N LEU A 95 -6.97 -2.09 3.04
CA LEU A 95 -5.85 -2.22 3.97
C LEU A 95 -6.13 -3.40 4.89
N GLU A 96 -5.14 -4.27 5.04
CA GLU A 96 -5.23 -5.39 5.97
C GLU A 96 -3.97 -5.46 6.82
N PRO A 97 -4.11 -5.75 8.13
CA PRO A 97 -2.91 -5.94 8.94
C PRO A 97 -2.09 -7.10 8.39
N GLU A 98 -0.79 -6.93 8.37
CA GLU A 98 0.09 -8.03 8.06
C GLU A 98 0.32 -8.82 9.34
N LEU A 99 -0.14 -10.05 9.37
CA LEU A 99 0.04 -10.91 10.53
C LEU A 99 1.34 -11.67 10.37
N VAL A 100 2.15 -11.64 11.42
CA VAL A 100 3.46 -12.25 11.41
C VAL A 100 3.45 -13.55 12.19
#